data_096e44adce59f9676321a139d4abd46d
#
_entry.id   096e44adce59f9676321a139d4abd46d
#
_cell.length_a   1.000
_cell.length_b   1.000
_cell.length_c   1.000
_cell.angle_alpha   90.00
_cell.angle_beta   90.00
_cell.angle_gamma   90.00
#
_symmetry.space_group_name_H-M   'P 1'
#
loop_
_entity.id
_entity.type
_entity.pdbx_description
1 polymer ?
#
loop_
_entity_poly.entity_id
_entity_poly.type
_entity_poly.pdbx_seq_one_letter_code
_entity_poly.pdbx_strand_id
1 'polypeptide(L)'
;DSDTLESVRALARAAEGVTLDSFRGKALRFRDRGGSGCVFRSGTRLPVTEANVSEADDLPPQTLPLDGWHRARGARMVPFAGYQMPIQYEGIMAEHLWTRENAGLFDVSHMGQLLISGPDVDAELEKLLPADVKGLGVDKMRYSLLLNDQGGILDDLMLTRQGDGFYMVVNGATKYDDIGHMREHLPDEITLNHLEESALLALQGPKAGEVLARIQPDVARLYFMEAGAFDLDGVPAWVSRSGYTGEDGFEISIAATHAERIANLLCDQPEVKPIGLGARDSLRLEAGLPLYGHDLDEETTPISADLGFALQKRRRE
;
A
#
# COMPACT_ATOMS: atom_id res chain seq x y z
N ASP A 1 -10.61 -8.44 16.82
CA ASP A 1 -11.25 -7.86 18.00
C ASP A 1 -11.97 -6.57 17.60
N SER A 2 -13.10 -6.28 18.26
CA SER A 2 -14.05 -5.22 17.89
C SER A 2 -13.44 -3.81 17.78
N ASP A 3 -12.37 -3.53 18.51
CA ASP A 3 -11.74 -2.21 18.60
C ASP A 3 -10.99 -1.81 17.33
N THR A 4 -10.41 -2.76 16.61
CA THR A 4 -9.69 -2.47 15.34
C THR A 4 -10.67 -2.19 14.21
N LEU A 5 -11.79 -2.92 14.18
CA LEU A 5 -12.89 -2.69 13.24
C LEU A 5 -13.63 -1.38 13.49
N GLU A 6 -13.76 -0.97 14.77
CA GLU A 6 -14.35 0.32 15.12
C GLU A 6 -13.44 1.49 14.76
N SER A 7 -12.11 1.35 14.92
CA SER A 7 -11.15 2.39 14.54
C SER A 7 -11.15 2.63 13.03
N VAL A 8 -11.13 1.56 12.21
CA VAL A 8 -11.23 1.66 10.75
C VAL A 8 -12.60 2.18 10.30
N ARG A 9 -13.70 1.77 10.98
CA ARG A 9 -15.04 2.29 10.72
C ARG A 9 -15.23 3.74 11.20
N ALA A 10 -14.52 4.17 12.25
CA ALA A 10 -14.53 5.54 12.72
C ALA A 10 -13.84 6.47 11.71
N LEU A 11 -12.72 6.03 11.08
CA LEU A 11 -12.06 6.73 10.00
C LEU A 11 -12.97 6.84 8.75
N ALA A 12 -13.64 5.75 8.37
CA ALA A 12 -14.60 5.75 7.28
C ALA A 12 -15.82 6.67 7.55
N ARG A 13 -16.32 6.73 8.79
CA ARG A 13 -17.44 7.61 9.16
C ARG A 13 -17.04 9.08 9.27
N ALA A 14 -15.78 9.39 9.56
CA ALA A 14 -15.29 10.77 9.54
C ALA A 14 -15.24 11.33 8.09
N ALA A 15 -15.06 10.45 7.09
CA ALA A 15 -15.11 10.81 5.67
C ALA A 15 -16.55 11.01 5.15
N GLU A 16 -17.57 10.32 5.69
CA GLU A 16 -18.97 10.47 5.29
C GLU A 16 -19.59 11.84 5.63
N GLY A 17 -18.93 12.66 6.46
CA GLY A 17 -19.37 14.02 6.83
C GLY A 17 -18.93 15.14 5.89
N VAL A 18 -18.08 14.86 4.90
CA VAL A 18 -17.52 15.87 3.98
C VAL A 18 -18.23 15.81 2.65
N THR A 19 -19.32 16.56 2.48
CA THR A 19 -19.97 16.75 1.18
C THR A 19 -19.14 17.71 0.30
N LEU A 20 -18.98 17.36 -0.99
CA LEU A 20 -18.27 18.13 -2.02
C LEU A 20 -18.72 19.60 -2.19
N ASP A 21 -19.82 20.02 -1.59
CA ASP A 21 -20.30 21.40 -1.62
C ASP A 21 -19.55 22.38 -0.69
N SER A 22 -18.70 21.89 0.22
CA SER A 22 -17.95 22.74 1.15
C SER A 22 -16.66 23.35 0.54
N PHE A 23 -16.24 22.92 -0.66
CA PHE A 23 -15.00 23.40 -1.31
C PHE A 23 -15.19 24.50 -2.36
N ARG A 24 -16.42 24.97 -2.62
CA ARG A 24 -16.63 26.16 -3.47
C ARG A 24 -16.61 27.43 -2.63
N GLY A 25 -15.45 28.06 -2.55
CA GLY A 25 -15.31 29.48 -2.28
C GLY A 25 -15.19 29.90 -0.82
N LYS A 26 -14.11 29.53 -0.12
CA LYS A 26 -13.57 30.36 0.96
C LYS A 26 -12.04 30.32 0.94
N ALA A 27 -11.44 31.37 0.39
CA ALA A 27 -10.05 31.69 0.68
C ALA A 27 -9.93 31.95 2.19
N LEU A 28 -9.19 31.09 2.88
CA LEU A 28 -8.83 31.28 4.29
C LEU A 28 -7.93 32.52 4.40
N ARG A 29 -8.49 33.62 4.85
CA ARG A 29 -7.70 34.78 5.30
C ARG A 29 -7.24 34.48 6.73
N PHE A 30 -5.97 34.17 6.90
CA PHE A 30 -5.33 34.23 8.20
C PHE A 30 -5.30 35.68 8.69
N ARG A 31 -5.97 35.97 9.80
CA ARG A 31 -5.85 37.20 10.52
C ARG A 31 -4.63 37.13 11.42
N ASP A 32 -3.59 37.81 11.01
CA ASP A 32 -2.41 38.05 11.83
C ASP A 32 -2.77 38.97 12.99
N ARG A 33 -2.48 38.55 14.21
CA ARG A 33 -2.49 39.43 15.40
C ARG A 33 -1.07 39.56 15.91
N GLY A 34 -0.48 40.70 15.67
CA GLY A 34 0.70 41.12 16.42
C GLY A 34 1.90 41.48 15.57
N GLY A 35 2.08 42.74 15.35
CA GLY A 35 3.08 43.36 14.50
C GLY A 35 4.53 43.12 14.87
N SER A 36 5.33 43.02 13.86
CA SER A 36 6.66 43.67 13.73
C SER A 36 7.12 43.47 12.29
N GLY A 37 7.30 44.58 11.59
CA GLY A 37 7.70 44.58 10.21
C GLY A 37 9.09 44.00 10.01
N CYS A 38 9.22 43.06 9.10
CA CYS A 38 10.49 42.66 8.51
C CYS A 38 10.49 43.09 7.03
N VAL A 39 11.36 44.06 6.74
CA VAL A 39 11.65 44.54 5.40
C VAL A 39 12.49 43.47 4.68
N PHE A 40 11.96 42.86 3.65
CA PHE A 40 12.75 42.01 2.75
C PHE A 40 13.62 42.91 1.86
N ARG A 41 14.94 42.90 2.11
CA ARG A 41 15.94 43.38 1.16
C ARG A 41 16.20 42.31 0.12
N SER A 42 15.95 42.63 -1.14
CA SER A 42 16.41 41.89 -2.30
C SER A 42 17.94 41.89 -2.37
N GLY A 43 18.55 40.73 -2.56
CA GLY A 43 19.94 40.64 -2.99
C GLY A 43 20.72 39.52 -2.33
N THR A 44 20.91 38.48 -3.04
CA THR A 44 22.12 37.69 -3.34
C THR A 44 21.70 36.27 -3.61
N ARG A 45 21.72 35.88 -4.87
CA ARG A 45 21.70 34.47 -5.27
C ARG A 45 22.99 33.82 -4.72
N LEU A 46 22.84 32.95 -3.76
CA LEU A 46 23.91 31.99 -3.44
C LEU A 46 24.02 30.98 -4.60
N PRO A 47 25.22 30.57 -5.01
CA PRO A 47 25.38 29.55 -6.02
C PRO A 47 24.76 28.24 -5.47
N VAL A 48 23.82 27.68 -6.22
CA VAL A 48 23.36 26.30 -6.03
C VAL A 48 24.59 25.44 -6.33
N THR A 49 25.25 24.93 -5.30
CA THR A 49 26.18 23.81 -5.48
C THR A 49 25.36 22.65 -6.01
N GLU A 50 25.75 22.13 -7.16
CA GLU A 50 25.24 20.87 -7.72
C GLU A 50 25.38 19.82 -6.61
N ALA A 51 24.24 19.54 -5.94
CA ALA A 51 24.15 18.38 -5.06
C ALA A 51 24.34 17.14 -5.92
N ASN A 52 25.17 16.24 -5.49
CA ASN A 52 25.45 14.96 -6.11
C ASN A 52 24.11 14.27 -6.47
N VAL A 53 23.75 14.32 -7.74
CA VAL A 53 22.75 13.43 -8.34
C VAL A 53 23.35 12.05 -8.23
N SER A 54 22.75 11.17 -7.43
CA SER A 54 23.24 9.81 -7.27
C SER A 54 23.10 9.08 -8.61
N GLU A 55 24.12 8.29 -8.99
CA GLU A 55 24.11 7.49 -10.24
C GLU A 55 22.89 6.54 -10.34
N ALA A 56 22.12 6.36 -9.26
CA ALA A 56 20.88 5.59 -9.23
C ALA A 56 19.72 6.24 -10.01
N ASP A 57 19.74 7.58 -10.19
CA ASP A 57 18.68 8.30 -10.92
C ASP A 57 18.78 8.17 -12.46
N ASP A 58 19.88 7.63 -12.97
CA ASP A 58 20.14 7.47 -14.42
C ASP A 58 19.69 6.11 -15.00
N LEU A 59 19.21 5.18 -14.19
CA LEU A 59 18.74 3.88 -14.68
C LEU A 59 17.33 4.00 -15.26
N PRO A 60 17.08 3.37 -16.46
CA PRO A 60 15.72 3.37 -17.01
C PRO A 60 14.77 2.64 -16.05
N PRO A 61 13.52 3.15 -15.89
CA PRO A 61 12.55 2.51 -15.03
C PRO A 61 12.31 1.05 -15.43
N GLN A 62 12.20 0.17 -14.45
CA GLN A 62 11.87 -1.25 -14.66
C GLN A 62 10.45 -1.40 -15.21
N THR A 63 10.15 -2.55 -15.80
CA THR A 63 8.81 -2.89 -16.28
C THR A 63 8.15 -3.89 -15.33
N LEU A 64 6.82 -3.76 -15.18
CA LEU A 64 6.00 -4.74 -14.47
C LEU A 64 5.76 -5.99 -15.34
N PRO A 65 5.38 -7.13 -14.73
CA PRO A 65 4.96 -8.31 -15.48
C PRO A 65 3.84 -8.05 -16.51
N LEU A 66 2.97 -7.07 -16.23
CA LEU A 66 1.85 -6.67 -17.09
C LEU A 66 2.15 -5.47 -18.01
N ASP A 67 3.40 -4.98 -18.14
CA ASP A 67 3.71 -3.78 -18.95
C ASP A 67 3.12 -3.85 -20.37
N GLY A 68 3.34 -4.95 -21.08
CA GLY A 68 2.76 -5.16 -22.42
C GLY A 68 1.22 -5.20 -22.43
N TRP A 69 0.64 -5.80 -21.39
CA TRP A 69 -0.81 -5.87 -21.20
C TRP A 69 -1.43 -4.49 -20.96
N HIS A 70 -0.78 -3.65 -20.16
CA HIS A 70 -1.21 -2.27 -19.90
C HIS A 70 -1.20 -1.44 -21.20
N ARG A 71 -0.09 -1.49 -21.93
CA ARG A 71 0.07 -0.76 -23.21
C ARG A 71 -0.94 -1.21 -24.25
N ALA A 72 -1.20 -2.52 -24.37
CA ALA A 72 -2.20 -3.07 -25.28
C ALA A 72 -3.62 -2.60 -24.98
N ARG A 73 -3.92 -2.24 -23.72
CA ARG A 73 -5.20 -1.68 -23.27
C ARG A 73 -5.24 -0.15 -23.27
N GLY A 74 -4.23 0.50 -23.86
CA GLY A 74 -4.19 1.96 -23.99
C GLY A 74 -3.86 2.71 -22.72
N ALA A 75 -3.24 2.04 -21.73
CA ALA A 75 -2.79 2.71 -20.52
C ALA A 75 -1.75 3.80 -20.83
N ARG A 76 -1.91 4.96 -20.20
CA ARG A 76 -0.86 5.97 -20.15
C ARG A 76 0.16 5.56 -19.08
N MET A 77 1.37 5.23 -19.53
CA MET A 77 2.45 4.81 -18.64
C MET A 77 3.28 6.01 -18.16
N VAL A 78 3.70 5.99 -16.90
CA VAL A 78 4.57 7.00 -16.27
C VAL A 78 5.61 6.32 -15.38
N PRO A 79 6.80 6.93 -15.17
CA PRO A 79 7.72 6.50 -14.14
C PRO A 79 7.11 6.73 -12.73
N PHE A 80 7.18 5.70 -11.90
CA PHE A 80 6.76 5.76 -10.50
C PHE A 80 7.50 4.69 -9.68
N ALA A 81 8.12 5.08 -8.56
CA ALA A 81 8.85 4.17 -7.65
C ALA A 81 9.86 3.26 -8.38
N GLY A 82 10.56 3.78 -9.39
CA GLY A 82 11.52 3.04 -10.20
C GLY A 82 10.92 2.13 -11.28
N TYR A 83 9.60 2.17 -11.50
CA TYR A 83 8.89 1.34 -12.48
C TYR A 83 8.12 2.17 -13.51
N GLN A 84 7.87 1.58 -14.70
CA GLN A 84 6.87 2.07 -15.63
C GLN A 84 5.48 1.60 -15.14
N MET A 85 4.62 2.54 -14.75
CA MET A 85 3.32 2.24 -14.14
C MET A 85 2.17 2.86 -14.94
N PRO A 86 1.00 2.18 -15.04
CA PRO A 86 -0.18 2.76 -15.64
C PRO A 86 -0.76 3.84 -14.73
N ILE A 87 -0.74 5.10 -15.17
CA ILE A 87 -1.36 6.19 -14.40
C ILE A 87 -2.88 6.22 -14.59
N GLN A 88 -3.36 5.90 -15.77
CA GLN A 88 -4.77 5.82 -16.14
C GLN A 88 -4.98 5.06 -17.45
N TYR A 89 -6.24 4.62 -17.68
CA TYR A 89 -6.75 4.06 -18.93
C TYR A 89 -7.84 4.95 -19.53
N GLU A 90 -9.00 5.05 -18.88
CA GLU A 90 -10.16 5.87 -19.34
C GLU A 90 -10.13 7.28 -18.73
N GLY A 91 -9.35 7.49 -17.68
CA GLY A 91 -9.24 8.75 -16.96
C GLY A 91 -9.49 8.58 -15.46
N ILE A 92 -8.72 9.33 -14.67
CA ILE A 92 -8.66 9.17 -13.20
C ILE A 92 -10.04 9.22 -12.55
N MET A 93 -10.87 10.21 -12.89
CA MET A 93 -12.21 10.36 -12.30
C MET A 93 -13.15 9.22 -12.68
N ALA A 94 -13.13 8.79 -13.96
CA ALA A 94 -13.97 7.69 -14.43
C ALA A 94 -13.59 6.38 -13.73
N GLU A 95 -12.31 6.12 -13.59
CA GLU A 95 -11.76 4.93 -12.92
C GLU A 95 -12.04 4.94 -11.41
N HIS A 96 -11.94 6.10 -10.76
CA HIS A 96 -12.32 6.28 -9.36
C HIS A 96 -13.79 5.92 -9.13
N LEU A 97 -14.69 6.53 -9.89
CA LEU A 97 -16.14 6.28 -9.77
C LEU A 97 -16.49 4.84 -10.10
N TRP A 98 -15.84 4.26 -11.13
CA TRP A 98 -16.03 2.85 -11.44
C TRP A 98 -15.70 1.94 -10.25
N THR A 99 -14.57 2.20 -9.59
CA THR A 99 -14.14 1.41 -8.42
C THR A 99 -15.12 1.54 -7.25
N ARG A 100 -15.70 2.74 -7.04
CA ARG A 100 -16.73 2.94 -6.00
C ARG A 100 -18.04 2.20 -6.28
N GLU A 101 -18.38 1.97 -7.54
CA GLU A 101 -19.67 1.37 -7.95
C GLU A 101 -19.56 -0.11 -8.34
N ASN A 102 -18.37 -0.57 -8.73
CA ASN A 102 -18.15 -1.88 -9.32
C ASN A 102 -16.94 -2.58 -8.70
N ALA A 103 -15.97 -2.97 -9.55
CA ALA A 103 -14.68 -3.52 -9.14
C ALA A 103 -13.58 -2.99 -10.06
N GLY A 104 -12.46 -2.58 -9.48
CA GLY A 104 -11.26 -2.15 -10.18
C GLY A 104 -10.13 -3.16 -10.00
N LEU A 105 -9.40 -3.46 -11.06
CA LEU A 105 -8.17 -4.25 -11.03
C LEU A 105 -6.97 -3.32 -11.12
N PHE A 106 -6.14 -3.35 -10.08
CA PHE A 106 -4.89 -2.58 -9.97
C PHE A 106 -3.69 -3.52 -10.06
N ASP A 107 -2.72 -3.19 -10.89
CA ASP A 107 -1.40 -3.83 -10.83
C ASP A 107 -0.54 -3.08 -9.81
N VAL A 108 -0.21 -3.75 -8.72
CA VAL A 108 0.64 -3.25 -7.65
C VAL A 108 1.91 -4.08 -7.49
N SER A 109 2.35 -4.74 -8.58
CA SER A 109 3.51 -5.63 -8.61
C SER A 109 4.85 -4.91 -8.36
N HIS A 110 4.87 -3.58 -8.34
CA HIS A 110 6.03 -2.79 -7.90
C HIS A 110 6.30 -2.91 -6.40
N MET A 111 5.31 -3.28 -5.60
CA MET A 111 5.45 -3.48 -4.15
C MET A 111 6.42 -4.64 -3.84
N GLY A 112 7.12 -4.54 -2.72
CA GLY A 112 7.96 -5.62 -2.23
C GLY A 112 7.11 -6.71 -1.57
N GLN A 113 7.32 -7.97 -1.97
CA GLN A 113 6.69 -9.14 -1.37
C GLN A 113 7.77 -10.00 -0.72
N LEU A 114 7.67 -10.22 0.59
CA LEU A 114 8.71 -10.90 1.36
C LEU A 114 8.15 -12.13 2.07
N LEU A 115 8.92 -13.21 2.07
CA LEU A 115 8.70 -14.36 2.97
C LEU A 115 9.78 -14.37 4.03
N ILE A 116 9.38 -14.40 5.29
CA ILE A 116 10.29 -14.33 6.44
C ILE A 116 10.02 -15.54 7.33
N SER A 117 11.06 -16.33 7.60
CA SER A 117 10.94 -17.56 8.38
C SER A 117 12.22 -17.86 9.14
N GLY A 118 12.10 -18.64 10.20
CA GLY A 118 13.24 -19.08 11.03
C GLY A 118 12.82 -19.32 12.48
N PRO A 119 13.77 -19.70 13.34
CA PRO A 119 13.50 -19.88 14.76
C PRO A 119 13.02 -18.60 15.42
N ASP A 120 11.97 -18.66 16.23
CA ASP A 120 11.43 -17.51 16.99
C ASP A 120 11.19 -16.26 16.14
N VAL A 121 10.89 -16.43 14.86
CA VAL A 121 10.73 -15.32 13.88
C VAL A 121 9.72 -14.26 14.32
N ASP A 122 8.67 -14.64 15.02
CA ASP A 122 7.69 -13.71 15.59
C ASP A 122 8.31 -12.82 16.69
N ALA A 123 9.20 -13.37 17.51
CA ALA A 123 9.93 -12.62 18.53
C ALA A 123 10.95 -11.66 17.91
N GLU A 124 11.63 -12.10 16.87
CA GLU A 124 12.63 -11.29 16.19
C GLU A 124 11.97 -10.13 15.41
N LEU A 125 10.91 -10.40 14.66
CA LEU A 125 10.14 -9.35 13.98
C LEU A 125 9.51 -8.36 14.97
N GLU A 126 9.06 -8.80 16.13
CA GLU A 126 8.49 -7.91 17.16
C GLU A 126 9.51 -6.93 17.76
N LYS A 127 10.83 -7.15 17.57
CA LYS A 127 11.85 -6.17 17.93
C LYS A 127 11.92 -5.00 16.96
N LEU A 128 11.66 -5.26 15.68
CA LEU A 128 11.68 -4.26 14.60
C LEU A 128 10.33 -3.58 14.40
N LEU A 129 9.23 -4.33 14.58
CA LEU A 129 7.88 -3.85 14.33
C LEU A 129 7.20 -3.45 15.63
N PRO A 130 6.51 -2.31 15.70
CA PRO A 130 5.78 -1.89 16.89
C PRO A 130 4.49 -2.67 17.13
N ALA A 131 4.03 -3.46 16.15
CA ALA A 131 2.84 -4.27 16.23
C ALA A 131 3.00 -5.50 17.14
N ASP A 132 1.88 -6.10 17.55
CA ASP A 132 1.83 -7.38 18.26
C ASP A 132 1.98 -8.55 17.28
N VAL A 133 3.21 -8.93 16.97
CA VAL A 133 3.52 -10.00 16.00
C VAL A 133 3.27 -11.37 16.59
N LYS A 134 3.64 -11.59 17.86
CA LYS A 134 3.42 -12.86 18.58
C LYS A 134 1.95 -13.21 18.72
N GLY A 135 1.11 -12.19 18.93
CA GLY A 135 -0.34 -12.36 19.04
C GLY A 135 -1.07 -12.50 17.71
N LEU A 136 -0.36 -12.42 16.57
CA LEU A 136 -0.99 -12.56 15.25
C LEU A 136 -1.25 -14.05 14.95
N GLY A 137 -2.52 -14.42 14.78
CA GLY A 137 -2.93 -15.79 14.43
C GLY A 137 -2.57 -16.15 13.00
N VAL A 138 -2.50 -17.47 12.70
CA VAL A 138 -2.27 -17.97 11.33
C VAL A 138 -3.36 -17.43 10.40
N ASP A 139 -2.97 -17.07 9.18
CA ASP A 139 -3.82 -16.48 8.13
C ASP A 139 -4.43 -15.11 8.50
N LYS A 140 -3.98 -14.48 9.59
CA LYS A 140 -4.37 -13.13 9.96
C LYS A 140 -3.32 -12.13 9.49
N MET A 141 -3.82 -10.93 9.13
CA MET A 141 -3.01 -9.80 8.70
C MET A 141 -2.97 -8.70 9.75
N ARG A 142 -1.94 -7.89 9.70
CA ARG A 142 -1.80 -6.69 10.54
C ARG A 142 -1.02 -5.61 9.80
N TYR A 143 -1.52 -4.39 9.87
CA TYR A 143 -0.76 -3.20 9.49
C TYR A 143 0.30 -2.92 10.55
N SER A 144 1.51 -2.60 10.14
CA SER A 144 2.62 -2.24 10.99
C SER A 144 3.51 -1.18 10.34
N LEU A 145 4.56 -0.80 11.04
CA LEU A 145 5.50 0.23 10.65
C LEU A 145 6.93 -0.29 10.86
N LEU A 146 7.87 0.17 10.04
CA LEU A 146 9.28 0.21 10.37
C LEU A 146 9.59 1.59 10.95
N LEU A 147 10.33 1.64 12.04
CA LEU A 147 10.65 2.88 12.74
C LEU A 147 12.16 3.03 12.89
N ASN A 148 12.64 4.28 12.78
CA ASN A 148 14.01 4.61 13.15
C ASN A 148 14.17 4.77 14.68
N ASP A 149 15.39 4.99 15.15
CA ASP A 149 15.72 5.14 16.58
C ASP A 149 15.05 6.36 17.24
N GLN A 150 14.63 7.34 16.46
CA GLN A 150 13.93 8.54 16.92
C GLN A 150 12.40 8.38 16.91
N GLY A 151 11.91 7.22 16.44
CA GLY A 151 10.49 6.92 16.31
C GLY A 151 9.83 7.48 15.06
N GLY A 152 10.62 7.96 14.08
CA GLY A 152 10.14 8.33 12.74
C GLY A 152 9.86 7.09 11.90
N ILE A 153 8.96 7.22 10.93
CA ILE A 153 8.49 6.11 10.11
C ILE A 153 9.43 5.93 8.92
N LEU A 154 10.10 4.76 8.85
CA LEU A 154 10.91 4.35 7.71
C LEU A 154 10.05 3.78 6.57
N ASP A 155 9.02 3.03 6.92
CA ASP A 155 7.98 2.55 6.00
C ASP A 155 6.76 2.06 6.75
N ASP A 156 5.62 1.93 6.04
CA ASP A 156 4.42 1.25 6.50
C ASP A 156 4.20 -0.03 5.70
N LEU A 157 3.72 -1.08 6.36
CA LEU A 157 3.71 -2.42 5.79
C LEU A 157 2.51 -3.26 6.22
N MET A 158 2.25 -4.31 5.45
CA MET A 158 1.27 -5.34 5.80
C MET A 158 1.97 -6.65 6.15
N LEU A 159 1.70 -7.17 7.33
CA LEU A 159 2.26 -8.43 7.83
C LEU A 159 1.16 -9.49 7.94
N THR A 160 1.37 -10.68 7.38
CA THR A 160 0.46 -11.82 7.45
C THR A 160 1.18 -13.03 8.01
N ARG A 161 0.63 -13.69 9.03
CA ARG A 161 1.19 -14.96 9.51
C ARG A 161 0.83 -16.07 8.52
N GLN A 162 1.84 -16.67 7.91
CA GLN A 162 1.72 -17.78 6.95
C GLN A 162 2.41 -19.04 7.50
N GLY A 163 1.63 -19.97 8.04
CA GLY A 163 2.19 -21.14 8.72
C GLY A 163 3.12 -20.75 9.88
N ASP A 164 4.37 -21.23 9.82
CA ASP A 164 5.41 -20.94 10.82
C ASP A 164 6.20 -19.65 10.53
N GLY A 165 5.92 -18.97 9.40
CA GLY A 165 6.58 -17.76 8.98
C GLY A 165 5.60 -16.61 8.75
N PHE A 166 6.09 -15.61 8.01
CA PHE A 166 5.31 -14.43 7.67
C PHE A 166 5.46 -14.08 6.20
N TYR A 167 4.35 -13.67 5.61
CA TYR A 167 4.33 -12.96 4.34
C TYR A 167 4.16 -11.47 4.63
N MET A 168 4.99 -10.64 4.01
CA MET A 168 5.00 -9.19 4.22
C MET A 168 4.95 -8.46 2.89
N VAL A 169 4.18 -7.37 2.84
CA VAL A 169 4.15 -6.45 1.70
C VAL A 169 4.66 -5.09 2.17
N VAL A 170 5.66 -4.55 1.48
CA VAL A 170 6.31 -3.25 1.73
C VAL A 170 6.17 -2.33 0.53
N ASN A 171 6.32 -1.01 0.73
CA ASN A 171 6.17 -0.03 -0.34
C ASN A 171 7.23 -0.18 -1.44
N GLY A 172 6.84 0.08 -2.69
CA GLY A 172 7.71 -0.12 -3.84
C GLY A 172 8.92 0.80 -3.87
N ALA A 173 8.80 2.02 -3.34
CA ALA A 173 9.88 3.00 -3.32
C ALA A 173 10.98 2.65 -2.29
N THR A 174 10.58 2.10 -1.15
CA THR A 174 11.46 1.84 0.01
C THR A 174 11.88 0.38 0.16
N LYS A 175 11.31 -0.54 -0.61
CA LYS A 175 11.47 -2.00 -0.42
C LYS A 175 12.91 -2.50 -0.28
N TYR A 176 13.86 -1.90 -1.00
CA TYR A 176 15.26 -2.32 -0.90
C TYR A 176 15.92 -1.82 0.38
N ASP A 177 15.56 -0.62 0.84
CA ASP A 177 16.00 -0.06 2.11
C ASP A 177 15.39 -0.84 3.28
N ASP A 178 14.10 -1.21 3.19
CA ASP A 178 13.42 -2.07 4.16
C ASP A 178 14.06 -3.45 4.27
N ILE A 179 14.36 -4.08 3.13
CA ILE A 179 15.06 -5.37 3.07
C ILE A 179 16.46 -5.23 3.70
N GLY A 180 17.19 -4.17 3.38
CA GLY A 180 18.48 -3.86 3.95
C GLY A 180 18.42 -3.70 5.46
N HIS A 181 17.50 -2.87 5.94
CA HIS A 181 17.24 -2.62 7.36
C HIS A 181 16.88 -3.91 8.12
N MET A 182 15.96 -4.70 7.57
CA MET A 182 15.58 -5.98 8.19
C MET A 182 16.76 -6.97 8.25
N ARG A 183 17.56 -7.08 7.19
CA ARG A 183 18.73 -7.97 7.15
C ARG A 183 19.81 -7.56 8.12
N GLU A 184 19.98 -6.27 8.39
CA GLU A 184 20.96 -5.75 9.35
C GLU A 184 20.57 -6.08 10.79
N HIS A 185 19.27 -6.13 11.09
CA HIS A 185 18.76 -6.25 12.45
C HIS A 185 18.24 -7.64 12.82
N LEU A 186 17.90 -8.47 11.82
CA LEU A 186 17.46 -9.84 12.07
C LEU A 186 18.66 -10.77 12.23
N PRO A 187 18.58 -11.78 13.11
CA PRO A 187 19.62 -12.82 13.23
C PRO A 187 19.84 -13.59 11.92
N ASP A 188 21.06 -14.11 11.73
CA ASP A 188 21.44 -14.88 10.53
C ASP A 188 20.59 -16.14 10.30
N GLU A 189 19.99 -16.69 11.36
CA GLU A 189 19.08 -17.84 11.32
C GLU A 189 17.70 -17.50 10.72
N ILE A 190 17.35 -16.23 10.62
CA ILE A 190 16.11 -15.77 9.99
C ILE A 190 16.34 -15.60 8.49
N THR A 191 15.57 -16.35 7.72
CA THR A 191 15.59 -16.25 6.26
C THR A 191 14.59 -15.19 5.81
N LEU A 192 15.04 -14.23 5.00
CA LEU A 192 14.22 -13.24 4.32
C LEU A 192 14.37 -13.43 2.82
N ASN A 193 13.30 -13.89 2.18
CA ASN A 193 13.22 -14.08 0.73
C ASN A 193 12.35 -12.99 0.09
N HIS A 194 12.94 -12.24 -0.86
CA HIS A 194 12.20 -11.32 -1.71
C HIS A 194 11.64 -12.11 -2.91
N LEU A 195 10.30 -12.04 -3.08
CA LEU A 195 9.59 -12.74 -4.15
C LEU A 195 9.57 -11.91 -5.44
N GLU A 196 10.74 -11.68 -6.03
CA GLU A 196 10.91 -10.83 -7.23
C GLU A 196 10.15 -11.35 -8.46
N GLU A 197 9.93 -12.67 -8.54
CA GLU A 197 9.22 -13.32 -9.65
C GLU A 197 7.70 -13.43 -9.40
N SER A 198 7.17 -12.66 -8.46
CA SER A 198 5.73 -12.63 -8.14
C SER A 198 5.09 -11.32 -8.61
N ALA A 199 3.89 -11.43 -9.16
CA ALA A 199 3.00 -10.31 -9.38
C ALA A 199 2.06 -10.13 -8.17
N LEU A 200 1.66 -8.89 -7.91
CA LEU A 200 0.64 -8.55 -6.93
C LEU A 200 -0.46 -7.75 -7.62
N LEU A 201 -1.67 -8.31 -7.62
CA LEU A 201 -2.84 -7.69 -8.22
C LEU A 201 -3.85 -7.35 -7.11
N ALA A 202 -4.44 -6.16 -7.15
CA ALA A 202 -5.48 -5.77 -6.21
C ALA A 202 -6.83 -5.66 -6.94
N LEU A 203 -7.84 -6.43 -6.53
CA LEU A 203 -9.22 -6.36 -7.00
C LEU A 203 -10.05 -5.65 -5.94
N GLN A 204 -10.50 -4.43 -6.21
CA GLN A 204 -11.09 -3.53 -5.21
C GLN A 204 -12.44 -2.99 -5.66
N GLY A 205 -13.37 -2.86 -4.76
CA GLY A 205 -14.70 -2.29 -4.99
C GLY A 205 -15.82 -3.14 -4.41
N PRO A 206 -17.05 -2.61 -4.31
CA PRO A 206 -18.18 -3.28 -3.65
C PRO A 206 -18.56 -4.62 -4.31
N LYS A 207 -18.19 -4.83 -5.58
CA LYS A 207 -18.44 -6.08 -6.31
C LYS A 207 -17.25 -7.04 -6.33
N ALA A 208 -16.12 -6.67 -5.77
CA ALA A 208 -14.90 -7.50 -5.81
C ALA A 208 -15.11 -8.89 -5.19
N GLY A 209 -15.84 -8.95 -4.06
CA GLY A 209 -16.16 -10.22 -3.39
C GLY A 209 -17.01 -11.14 -4.25
N GLU A 210 -18.03 -10.61 -4.92
CA GLU A 210 -18.87 -11.38 -5.82
C GLU A 210 -18.10 -11.88 -7.05
N VAL A 211 -17.29 -11.00 -7.65
CA VAL A 211 -16.47 -11.31 -8.82
C VAL A 211 -15.49 -12.44 -8.50
N LEU A 212 -14.72 -12.31 -7.42
CA LEU A 212 -13.71 -13.32 -7.09
C LEU A 212 -14.34 -14.63 -6.66
N ALA A 213 -15.48 -14.61 -5.97
CA ALA A 213 -16.21 -15.82 -5.57
C ALA A 213 -16.81 -16.61 -6.76
N ARG A 214 -17.05 -15.99 -7.91
CA ARG A 214 -17.42 -16.70 -9.14
C ARG A 214 -16.27 -17.55 -9.70
N ILE A 215 -15.04 -17.13 -9.47
CA ILE A 215 -13.83 -17.83 -9.92
C ILE A 215 -13.42 -18.88 -8.87
N GLN A 216 -13.40 -18.47 -7.60
CA GLN A 216 -13.02 -19.31 -6.47
C GLN A 216 -13.97 -19.07 -5.29
N PRO A 217 -15.01 -19.92 -5.13
CA PRO A 217 -16.06 -19.70 -4.11
C PRO A 217 -15.54 -19.64 -2.67
N ASP A 218 -14.44 -20.37 -2.38
CA ASP A 218 -13.88 -20.44 -1.02
C ASP A 218 -13.27 -19.14 -0.53
N VAL A 219 -13.01 -18.15 -1.42
CA VAL A 219 -12.53 -16.83 -0.99
C VAL A 219 -13.57 -16.09 -0.14
N ALA A 220 -14.85 -16.46 -0.28
CA ALA A 220 -15.93 -15.89 0.53
C ALA A 220 -15.79 -16.17 2.04
N ARG A 221 -14.96 -17.16 2.43
CA ARG A 221 -14.66 -17.45 3.84
C ARG A 221 -13.72 -16.43 4.50
N LEU A 222 -12.96 -15.69 3.69
CA LEU A 222 -12.04 -14.68 4.23
C LEU A 222 -12.83 -13.50 4.80
N TYR A 223 -12.51 -13.13 6.02
CA TYR A 223 -12.89 -11.85 6.60
C TYR A 223 -11.83 -10.80 6.29
N PHE A 224 -12.18 -9.53 6.49
CA PHE A 224 -11.22 -8.44 6.36
C PHE A 224 -9.99 -8.66 7.23
N MET A 225 -8.80 -8.45 6.67
CA MET A 225 -7.49 -8.74 7.29
C MET A 225 -7.25 -10.25 7.53
N GLU A 226 -7.76 -11.09 6.64
CA GLU A 226 -7.44 -12.51 6.54
C GLU A 226 -6.87 -12.84 5.17
N ALA A 227 -6.06 -13.90 5.12
CA ALA A 227 -5.46 -14.39 3.90
C ALA A 227 -5.49 -15.93 3.85
N GLY A 228 -5.16 -16.48 2.69
CA GLY A 228 -5.07 -17.93 2.52
C GLY A 228 -4.56 -18.30 1.14
N ALA A 229 -4.18 -19.58 0.99
CA ALA A 229 -3.83 -20.17 -0.29
C ALA A 229 -5.09 -20.64 -1.02
N PHE A 230 -5.18 -20.28 -2.30
CA PHE A 230 -6.28 -20.64 -3.20
C PHE A 230 -5.75 -21.06 -4.57
N ASP A 231 -6.59 -21.73 -5.34
CA ASP A 231 -6.36 -22.00 -6.74
C ASP A 231 -7.33 -21.14 -7.57
N LEU A 232 -6.79 -20.25 -8.39
CA LEU A 232 -7.57 -19.41 -9.27
C LEU A 232 -7.50 -19.95 -10.70
N ASP A 233 -8.45 -20.78 -11.07
CA ASP A 233 -8.50 -21.40 -12.40
C ASP A 233 -7.21 -22.19 -12.74
N GLY A 234 -6.70 -22.99 -11.82
CA GLY A 234 -5.48 -23.77 -11.96
C GLY A 234 -4.18 -22.98 -11.71
N VAL A 235 -4.27 -21.74 -11.19
CA VAL A 235 -3.12 -20.93 -10.79
C VAL A 235 -3.07 -20.84 -9.26
N PRO A 236 -2.01 -21.35 -8.62
CA PRO A 236 -1.80 -21.15 -7.19
C PRO A 236 -1.65 -19.68 -6.86
N ALA A 237 -2.42 -19.20 -5.89
CA ALA A 237 -2.44 -17.82 -5.44
C ALA A 237 -2.45 -17.74 -3.91
N TRP A 238 -1.78 -16.73 -3.38
CA TRP A 238 -1.99 -16.25 -2.02
C TRP A 238 -2.92 -15.05 -2.07
N VAL A 239 -4.08 -15.16 -1.45
CA VAL A 239 -5.13 -14.14 -1.53
C VAL A 239 -5.41 -13.60 -0.14
N SER A 240 -5.36 -12.29 0.01
CA SER A 240 -5.79 -11.59 1.23
C SER A 240 -7.04 -10.76 0.96
N ARG A 241 -7.93 -10.64 1.96
CA ARG A 241 -9.04 -9.69 1.92
C ARG A 241 -8.60 -8.39 2.56
N SER A 242 -8.04 -7.53 1.75
CA SER A 242 -7.40 -6.28 2.11
C SER A 242 -7.41 -5.32 0.92
N GLY A 243 -6.93 -4.10 1.12
CA GLY A 243 -6.80 -3.15 0.02
C GLY A 243 -6.51 -1.73 0.50
N TYR A 244 -6.42 -0.82 -0.48
CA TYR A 244 -5.98 0.56 -0.30
C TYR A 244 -6.94 1.56 -0.95
N THR A 245 -8.24 1.29 -0.86
CA THR A 245 -9.28 2.10 -1.53
C THR A 245 -10.42 2.52 -0.61
N GLY A 246 -10.50 1.95 0.59
CA GLY A 246 -11.65 2.11 1.48
C GLY A 246 -12.86 1.23 1.13
N GLU A 247 -12.80 0.54 -0.03
CA GLU A 247 -13.79 -0.46 -0.42
C GLU A 247 -13.38 -1.86 0.02
N ASP A 248 -14.32 -2.81 -0.06
CA ASP A 248 -14.00 -4.24 0.03
C ASP A 248 -13.13 -4.68 -1.14
N GLY A 249 -12.26 -5.66 -0.92
CA GLY A 249 -11.40 -6.15 -1.99
C GLY A 249 -10.39 -7.16 -1.53
N PHE A 250 -9.56 -7.56 -2.49
CA PHE A 250 -8.55 -8.61 -2.32
C PHE A 250 -7.23 -8.17 -2.94
N GLU A 251 -6.14 -8.62 -2.34
CA GLU A 251 -4.81 -8.60 -2.95
C GLU A 251 -4.41 -10.03 -3.27
N ILE A 252 -3.91 -10.24 -4.49
CA ILE A 252 -3.70 -11.56 -5.09
C ILE A 252 -2.23 -11.66 -5.51
N SER A 253 -1.44 -12.41 -4.76
CA SER A 253 -0.05 -12.73 -5.07
C SER A 253 0.02 -14.03 -5.88
N ILE A 254 0.65 -13.97 -7.04
CA ILE A 254 0.81 -15.09 -7.98
C ILE A 254 2.19 -15.05 -8.62
N ALA A 255 2.64 -16.14 -9.21
CA ALA A 255 3.84 -16.12 -10.05
C ALA A 255 3.64 -15.15 -11.24
N ALA A 256 4.63 -14.30 -11.52
CA ALA A 256 4.58 -13.27 -12.56
C ALA A 256 4.20 -13.84 -13.95
N THR A 257 4.61 -15.09 -14.24
CA THR A 257 4.28 -15.81 -15.48
C THR A 257 2.78 -16.04 -15.67
N HIS A 258 1.97 -15.96 -14.63
CA HIS A 258 0.51 -16.11 -14.67
C HIS A 258 -0.24 -14.76 -14.59
N ALA A 259 0.46 -13.65 -14.44
CA ALA A 259 -0.16 -12.33 -14.20
C ALA A 259 -1.15 -11.95 -15.30
N GLU A 260 -0.76 -12.10 -16.58
CA GLU A 260 -1.63 -11.77 -17.72
C GLU A 260 -2.89 -12.66 -17.77
N ARG A 261 -2.73 -13.96 -17.50
CA ARG A 261 -3.86 -14.89 -17.46
C ARG A 261 -4.88 -14.49 -16.41
N ILE A 262 -4.42 -14.19 -15.19
CA ILE A 262 -5.31 -13.81 -14.07
C ILE A 262 -5.90 -12.41 -14.31
N ALA A 263 -5.13 -11.45 -14.84
CA ALA A 263 -5.64 -10.14 -15.18
C ALA A 263 -6.74 -10.22 -16.24
N ASN A 264 -6.58 -11.07 -17.27
CA ASN A 264 -7.61 -11.32 -18.27
C ASN A 264 -8.85 -11.97 -17.65
N LEU A 265 -8.67 -13.05 -16.87
CA LEU A 265 -9.75 -13.78 -16.20
C LEU A 265 -10.64 -12.85 -15.34
N LEU A 266 -10.01 -11.90 -14.63
CA LEU A 266 -10.70 -10.90 -13.82
C LEU A 266 -11.37 -9.82 -14.69
N CYS A 267 -10.66 -9.27 -15.69
CA CYS A 267 -11.20 -8.23 -16.57
C CYS A 267 -12.24 -8.74 -17.58
N ASP A 268 -12.37 -10.04 -17.78
CA ASP A 268 -13.45 -10.63 -18.56
C ASP A 268 -14.80 -10.61 -17.83
N GLN A 269 -14.78 -10.31 -16.51
CA GLN A 269 -16.01 -10.09 -15.75
C GLN A 269 -16.53 -8.67 -16.03
N PRO A 270 -17.84 -8.50 -16.31
CA PRO A 270 -18.39 -7.21 -16.74
C PRO A 270 -18.28 -6.09 -15.71
N GLU A 271 -18.10 -6.44 -14.45
CA GLU A 271 -17.93 -5.50 -13.35
C GLU A 271 -16.48 -5.01 -13.20
N VAL A 272 -15.51 -5.61 -13.88
CA VAL A 272 -14.09 -5.35 -13.65
C VAL A 272 -13.50 -4.50 -14.77
N LYS A 273 -12.84 -3.41 -14.39
CA LYS A 273 -11.99 -2.62 -15.29
C LYS A 273 -10.58 -2.50 -14.72
N PRO A 274 -9.55 -2.40 -15.58
CA PRO A 274 -8.21 -2.04 -15.13
C PRO A 274 -8.20 -0.58 -14.69
N ILE A 275 -7.49 -0.32 -13.58
CA ILE A 275 -7.47 0.98 -12.90
C ILE A 275 -6.01 1.41 -12.72
N GLY A 276 -5.72 2.68 -13.01
CA GLY A 276 -4.38 3.24 -12.88
C GLY A 276 -4.09 3.87 -11.52
N LEU A 277 -2.81 4.25 -11.33
CA LEU A 277 -2.31 4.86 -10.10
C LEU A 277 -3.02 6.16 -9.73
N GLY A 278 -3.48 6.95 -10.71
CA GLY A 278 -4.14 8.22 -10.43
C GLY A 278 -5.47 8.02 -9.68
N ALA A 279 -6.24 6.99 -10.05
CA ALA A 279 -7.44 6.63 -9.31
C ALA A 279 -7.11 5.96 -7.97
N ARG A 280 -6.05 5.11 -7.91
CA ARG A 280 -5.56 4.54 -6.64
C ARG A 280 -5.26 5.64 -5.62
N ASP A 281 -4.57 6.71 -6.04
CA ASP A 281 -4.22 7.82 -5.15
C ASP A 281 -5.46 8.60 -4.69
N SER A 282 -6.40 8.92 -5.57
CA SER A 282 -7.63 9.61 -5.17
C SER A 282 -8.55 8.76 -4.28
N LEU A 283 -8.59 7.44 -4.50
CA LEU A 283 -9.39 6.50 -3.68
C LEU A 283 -8.82 6.37 -2.26
N ARG A 284 -7.48 6.18 -2.13
CA ARG A 284 -6.83 6.08 -0.82
C ARG A 284 -6.98 7.37 -0.01
N LEU A 285 -6.84 8.52 -0.69
CA LEU A 285 -6.95 9.83 -0.06
C LEU A 285 -8.37 10.07 0.47
N GLU A 286 -9.40 9.75 -0.31
CA GLU A 286 -10.80 9.83 0.12
C GLU A 286 -11.09 8.88 1.30
N ALA A 287 -10.44 7.72 1.34
CA ALA A 287 -10.55 6.77 2.44
C ALA A 287 -9.73 7.17 3.70
N GLY A 288 -8.92 8.22 3.63
CA GLY A 288 -8.07 8.68 4.73
C GLY A 288 -6.86 7.77 4.98
N LEU A 289 -6.40 7.04 3.95
CA LEU A 289 -5.24 6.15 4.06
C LEU A 289 -3.95 6.91 3.70
N PRO A 290 -2.91 6.88 4.56
CA PRO A 290 -1.67 7.60 4.30
C PRO A 290 -0.86 6.93 3.18
N LEU A 291 0.01 7.71 2.53
CA LEU A 291 0.99 7.26 1.54
C LEU A 291 2.39 7.63 2.02
N TYR A 292 3.27 6.63 2.12
CA TYR A 292 4.67 6.87 2.44
C TYR A 292 5.36 7.74 1.36
N GLY A 293 6.18 8.68 1.81
CA GLY A 293 6.81 9.70 0.96
C GLY A 293 5.93 10.92 0.66
N HIS A 294 4.64 10.91 1.08
CA HIS A 294 3.72 12.04 0.97
C HIS A 294 3.18 12.48 2.32
N ASP A 295 2.60 11.53 3.08
CA ASP A 295 1.95 11.77 4.37
C ASP A 295 2.79 11.21 5.53
N LEU A 296 3.69 10.28 5.24
CA LEU A 296 4.60 9.63 6.19
C LEU A 296 6.03 9.76 5.70
N ASP A 297 6.95 9.96 6.63
CA ASP A 297 8.40 10.06 6.41
C ASP A 297 9.18 9.77 7.70
N GLU A 298 10.52 9.88 7.63
CA GLU A 298 11.43 9.61 8.74
C GLU A 298 11.34 10.61 9.91
N GLU A 299 10.69 11.76 9.71
CA GLU A 299 10.45 12.78 10.75
C GLU A 299 9.06 12.63 11.38
N THR A 300 8.15 11.94 10.72
CA THR A 300 6.76 11.71 11.15
C THR A 300 6.69 10.53 12.11
N THR A 301 6.15 10.75 13.31
CA THR A 301 5.94 9.66 14.29
C THR A 301 4.56 9.00 14.12
N PRO A 302 4.39 7.74 14.55
CA PRO A 302 3.07 7.08 14.50
C PRO A 302 1.96 7.85 15.23
N ILE A 303 2.31 8.59 16.28
CA ILE A 303 1.34 9.39 17.04
C ILE A 303 0.93 10.64 16.26
N SER A 304 1.88 11.33 15.62
CA SER A 304 1.58 12.52 14.82
C SER A 304 0.78 12.21 13.55
N ALA A 305 0.93 10.98 13.03
CA ALA A 305 0.21 10.48 11.86
C ALA A 305 -1.15 9.81 12.18
N ASP A 306 -1.59 9.83 13.45
CA ASP A 306 -2.79 9.12 13.93
C ASP A 306 -2.75 7.59 13.72
N LEU A 307 -1.54 7.03 13.64
CA LEU A 307 -1.28 5.59 13.49
C LEU A 307 -1.04 4.88 14.84
N GLY A 308 -1.48 5.48 15.94
CA GLY A 308 -1.33 4.91 17.28
C GLY A 308 -1.95 3.51 17.42
N PHE A 309 -2.91 3.14 16.57
CA PHE A 309 -3.49 1.79 16.54
C PHE A 309 -2.49 0.71 16.10
N ALA A 310 -1.47 1.06 15.29
CA ALA A 310 -0.42 0.15 14.85
C ALA A 310 0.57 -0.22 15.97
N LEU A 311 0.60 0.58 17.05
CA LEU A 311 1.45 0.31 18.20
C LEU A 311 0.79 -0.71 19.13
N GLN A 312 1.55 -1.72 19.53
CA GLN A 312 1.11 -2.69 20.52
C GLN A 312 0.75 -2.01 21.83
N LYS A 313 -0.40 -2.34 22.43
CA LYS A 313 -0.90 -1.67 23.67
C LYS A 313 0.14 -1.61 24.79
N ARG A 314 0.88 -2.69 25.03
CA ARG A 314 1.95 -2.76 26.04
C ARG A 314 3.18 -1.89 25.77
N ARG A 315 3.30 -1.31 24.58
CA ARG A 315 4.41 -0.43 24.15
C ARG A 315 4.01 1.03 24.03
N ARG A 316 2.79 1.38 24.46
CA ARG A 316 2.28 2.75 24.41
C ARG A 316 2.57 3.54 25.70
N GLU A 317 3.11 2.87 26.74
CA GLU A 317 3.43 3.45 28.05
C GLU A 317 4.87 3.95 28.11
#